data_a90bdf17e204c430f48fa17774d4d102
#
_entry.id   a90bdf17e204c430f48fa17774d4d102
#
_cell.length_a   1.000
_cell.length_b   1.000
_cell.length_c   1.000
_cell.angle_alpha   90.00
_cell.angle_beta   90.00
_cell.angle_gamma   90.00
#
_symmetry.space_group_name_H-M   'P 1'
#
loop_
_entity.id
_entity.type
_entity.pdbx_description
1 polymer ?
#
loop_
_entity_poly.entity_id
_entity_poly.type
_entity_poly.pdbx_seq_one_letter_code
_entity_poly.pdbx_strand_id
1 'polypeptide(L)'
;GKVQIKDQMINLENLSMKALDAMMRTSLLYKGDSSIDGYAGFNFDIYKINIGKLVTFIPELDTIVPMLRSFKGLVNFNIAAESRLDSLMNIRIPSLRAAVHIKGDSLVLLDGDTFRRLAKILMFKNKKENMFDSISVNITVDNGAVKVYPFVVEIDRYRAAVGGTQNLDMSFNYHVSI
;
A
#
# COMPACT_ATOMS: atom_id res chain seq x y z
N GLY A 1 12.15 11.02 18.57
CA GLY A 1 12.81 9.88 17.95
C GLY A 1 14.18 9.60 18.56
N LYS A 2 14.65 8.41 18.38
CA LYS A 2 15.98 7.97 18.85
C LYS A 2 16.77 7.44 17.65
N VAL A 3 18.05 7.73 17.59
CA VAL A 3 18.98 7.25 16.57
C VAL A 3 20.12 6.53 17.25
N GLN A 4 20.41 5.30 16.83
CA GLN A 4 21.55 4.51 17.29
C GLN A 4 22.32 4.01 16.07
N ILE A 5 23.62 4.21 16.09
CA ILE A 5 24.53 3.71 15.06
C ILE A 5 25.63 2.94 15.78
N LYS A 6 25.72 1.65 15.56
CA LYS A 6 26.71 0.79 16.20
C LYS A 6 26.89 -0.51 15.40
N ASP A 7 28.12 -0.98 15.27
CA ASP A 7 28.45 -2.32 14.73
C ASP A 7 27.74 -2.63 13.41
N GLN A 8 27.85 -1.74 12.40
CA GLN A 8 27.18 -1.84 11.09
C GLN A 8 25.65 -1.85 11.16
N MET A 9 25.08 -1.39 12.26
CA MET A 9 23.64 -1.28 12.46
C MET A 9 23.25 0.18 12.59
N ILE A 10 22.16 0.54 11.91
CA ILE A 10 21.46 1.81 12.08
C ILE A 10 20.05 1.50 12.58
N ASN A 11 19.72 2.01 13.74
CA ASN A 11 18.38 1.89 14.31
C ASN A 11 17.79 3.29 14.53
N LEU A 12 16.70 3.56 13.83
CA LEU A 12 15.90 4.78 13.96
C LEU A 12 14.57 4.41 14.60
N GLU A 13 14.25 4.98 15.74
CA GLU A 13 13.03 4.68 16.46
C GLU A 13 12.11 5.90 16.55
N ASN A 14 10.85 5.72 16.16
CA ASN A 14 9.77 6.69 16.35
C ASN A 14 10.10 8.10 15.84
N LEU A 15 10.70 8.21 14.65
CA LEU A 15 10.88 9.48 13.99
C LEU A 15 9.53 9.99 13.50
N SER A 16 9.17 11.20 13.86
CA SER A 16 7.95 11.85 13.36
C SER A 16 8.32 12.98 12.44
N MET A 17 7.63 13.09 11.32
CA MET A 17 7.81 14.16 10.34
C MET A 17 6.46 14.58 9.75
N LYS A 18 6.43 15.77 9.18
CA LYS A 18 5.31 16.26 8.38
C LYS A 18 5.80 16.44 6.95
N ALA A 19 5.20 15.71 6.02
CA ALA A 19 5.50 15.81 4.60
C ALA A 19 4.23 15.54 3.78
N LEU A 20 4.11 16.11 2.57
CA LEU A 20 2.97 15.96 1.67
C LEU A 20 1.61 16.29 2.33
N ASP A 21 1.61 17.24 3.26
CA ASP A 21 0.48 17.62 4.13
C ASP A 21 -0.01 16.49 5.05
N ALA A 22 0.77 15.44 5.23
CA ALA A 22 0.47 14.33 6.12
C ALA A 22 1.43 14.27 7.31
N MET A 23 0.95 13.70 8.42
CA MET A 23 1.79 13.31 9.55
C MET A 23 2.32 11.91 9.31
N MET A 24 3.63 11.75 9.45
CA MET A 24 4.31 10.49 9.24
C MET A 24 5.11 10.10 10.48
N ARG A 25 5.10 8.82 10.81
CA ARG A 25 5.95 8.23 11.85
C ARG A 25 6.68 7.04 11.25
N THR A 26 7.96 6.95 11.48
CA THR A 26 8.77 5.84 10.96
C THR A 26 9.74 5.30 11.99
N SER A 27 9.99 4.02 11.90
CA SER A 27 11.11 3.33 12.54
C SER A 27 11.83 2.51 11.47
N LEU A 28 13.15 2.52 11.49
CA LEU A 28 13.99 1.82 10.52
C LEU A 28 15.08 1.06 11.27
N LEU A 29 15.26 -0.19 10.92
CA LEU A 29 16.42 -1.00 11.31
C LEU A 29 17.18 -1.38 10.04
N TYR A 30 18.43 -0.98 9.95
CA TYR A 30 19.38 -1.47 8.98
C TYR A 30 20.46 -2.27 9.67
N LYS A 31 20.80 -3.43 9.12
CA LYS A 31 21.96 -4.24 9.56
C LYS A 31 22.81 -4.54 8.33
N GLY A 32 24.06 -4.07 8.34
CA GLY A 32 25.08 -4.50 7.40
C GLY A 32 25.52 -5.92 7.74
N ASP A 33 25.79 -6.74 6.73
CA ASP A 33 26.48 -8.02 6.89
C ASP A 33 27.82 -7.93 6.17
N SER A 34 28.87 -8.47 6.80
CA SER A 34 30.21 -8.54 6.21
C SER A 34 30.27 -9.40 4.92
N SER A 35 29.21 -10.09 4.57
CA SER A 35 29.05 -10.97 3.41
C SER A 35 28.27 -10.36 2.24
N ILE A 36 28.34 -9.05 2.01
CA ILE A 36 27.81 -8.37 0.81
C ILE A 36 26.29 -8.04 0.88
N ASP A 37 25.53 -8.71 1.70
CA ASP A 37 24.05 -8.52 1.80
C ASP A 37 23.69 -7.76 3.07
N GLY A 38 22.93 -6.68 2.92
CA GLY A 38 22.33 -5.98 4.05
C GLY A 38 20.92 -6.50 4.35
N TYR A 39 20.40 -6.14 5.52
CA TYR A 39 19.01 -6.33 5.90
C TYR A 39 18.41 -4.97 6.29
N ALA A 40 17.22 -4.68 5.81
CA ALA A 40 16.46 -3.52 6.23
C ALA A 40 15.05 -3.94 6.64
N GLY A 41 14.61 -3.41 7.78
CA GLY A 41 13.23 -3.48 8.24
C GLY A 41 12.71 -2.10 8.56
N PHE A 42 11.48 -1.77 8.21
CA PHE A 42 10.89 -0.50 8.54
C PHE A 42 9.41 -0.60 8.88
N ASN A 43 8.97 0.28 9.77
CA ASN A 43 7.58 0.57 10.01
C ASN A 43 7.32 2.01 9.57
N PHE A 44 6.22 2.23 8.89
CA PHE A 44 5.86 3.54 8.40
C PHE A 44 4.36 3.76 8.56
N ASP A 45 4.01 4.71 9.41
CA ASP A 45 2.63 5.14 9.61
C ASP A 45 2.44 6.50 8.95
N ILE A 46 1.44 6.62 8.12
CA ILE A 46 1.08 7.86 7.44
C ILE A 46 -0.38 8.17 7.76
N TYR A 47 -0.62 9.36 8.26
CA TYR A 47 -1.95 9.81 8.64
C TYR A 47 -2.46 10.90 7.71
N LYS A 48 -3.64 10.67 7.12
CA LYS A 48 -4.37 11.61 6.26
C LYS A 48 -3.57 12.09 5.04
N ILE A 49 -2.91 11.17 4.34
CA ILE A 49 -2.24 11.50 3.09
C ILE A 49 -3.21 11.48 1.92
N ASN A 50 -3.05 12.43 0.99
CA ASN A 50 -3.73 12.39 -0.30
C ASN A 50 -3.15 11.28 -1.18
N ILE A 51 -4.01 10.39 -1.68
CA ILE A 51 -3.58 9.22 -2.49
C ILE A 51 -2.78 9.67 -3.72
N GLY A 52 -3.24 10.70 -4.43
CA GLY A 52 -2.54 11.20 -5.62
C GLY A 52 -1.13 11.71 -5.30
N LYS A 53 -0.94 12.42 -4.19
CA LYS A 53 0.39 12.84 -3.72
C LYS A 53 1.28 11.66 -3.36
N LEU A 54 0.70 10.63 -2.70
CA LEU A 54 1.44 9.45 -2.30
C LEU A 54 1.96 8.66 -3.52
N VAL A 55 1.10 8.40 -4.50
CA VAL A 55 1.47 7.66 -5.73
C VAL A 55 2.49 8.44 -6.56
N THR A 56 2.42 9.76 -6.58
CA THR A 56 3.43 10.59 -7.26
C THR A 56 4.78 10.54 -6.54
N PHE A 57 4.77 10.45 -5.20
CA PHE A 57 5.98 10.44 -4.39
C PHE A 57 6.68 9.08 -4.36
N ILE A 58 5.90 7.99 -4.40
CA ILE A 58 6.39 6.60 -4.42
C ILE A 58 5.85 5.90 -5.67
N PRO A 59 6.52 6.05 -6.83
CA PRO A 59 6.02 5.47 -8.09
C PRO A 59 5.90 3.94 -8.07
N GLU A 60 6.69 3.26 -7.24
CA GLU A 60 6.66 1.80 -7.06
C GLU A 60 5.31 1.29 -6.56
N LEU A 61 4.51 2.14 -5.92
CA LEU A 61 3.16 1.77 -5.49
C LEU A 61 2.25 1.40 -6.66
N ASP A 62 2.51 1.91 -7.85
CA ASP A 62 1.78 1.52 -9.05
C ASP A 62 1.97 0.05 -9.42
N THR A 63 3.15 -0.49 -9.14
CA THR A 63 3.45 -1.90 -9.39
C THR A 63 2.88 -2.80 -8.30
N ILE A 64 2.93 -2.34 -7.04
CA ILE A 64 2.51 -3.14 -5.87
C ILE A 64 0.99 -3.08 -5.69
N VAL A 65 0.39 -1.91 -5.87
CA VAL A 65 -1.06 -1.69 -5.70
C VAL A 65 -1.61 -0.79 -6.83
N PRO A 66 -1.68 -1.27 -8.08
CA PRO A 66 -2.05 -0.45 -9.25
C PRO A 66 -3.41 0.22 -9.11
N MET A 67 -4.33 -0.42 -8.38
CA MET A 67 -5.66 0.12 -8.17
C MET A 67 -5.69 1.41 -7.33
N LEU A 68 -4.62 1.78 -6.62
CA LEU A 68 -4.58 3.02 -5.85
C LEU A 68 -4.80 4.27 -6.72
N ARG A 69 -4.33 4.27 -7.96
CA ARG A 69 -4.58 5.38 -8.89
C ARG A 69 -6.04 5.62 -9.21
N SER A 70 -6.86 4.60 -9.05
CA SER A 70 -8.30 4.71 -9.28
C SER A 70 -9.04 5.43 -8.15
N PHE A 71 -8.36 5.74 -7.05
CA PHE A 71 -8.97 6.39 -5.90
C PHE A 71 -8.45 7.81 -5.69
N LYS A 72 -9.33 8.68 -5.24
CA LYS A 72 -9.02 10.04 -4.78
C LYS A 72 -9.55 10.21 -3.36
N GLY A 73 -8.77 10.84 -2.51
CA GLY A 73 -9.17 11.11 -1.13
C GLY A 73 -7.99 11.06 -0.17
N LEU A 74 -8.32 11.10 1.11
CA LEU A 74 -7.35 11.01 2.21
C LEU A 74 -7.37 9.60 2.79
N VAL A 75 -6.19 9.04 3.00
CA VAL A 75 -6.03 7.70 3.57
C VAL A 75 -4.98 7.69 4.67
N ASN A 76 -5.13 6.74 5.56
CA ASN A 76 -4.09 6.35 6.51
C ASN A 76 -3.43 5.06 5.99
N PHE A 77 -2.12 4.99 6.10
CA PHE A 77 -1.34 3.79 5.81
C PHE A 77 -0.57 3.38 7.05
N ASN A 78 -0.60 2.09 7.35
CA ASN A 78 0.32 1.45 8.26
C ASN A 78 1.09 0.41 7.46
N ILE A 79 2.39 0.52 7.40
CA ILE A 79 3.26 -0.34 6.63
C ILE A 79 4.32 -0.91 7.56
N ALA A 80 4.45 -2.23 7.59
CA ALA A 80 5.59 -2.93 8.15
C ALA A 80 6.23 -3.74 7.03
N ALA A 81 7.51 -3.55 6.78
CA ALA A 81 8.20 -4.27 5.74
C ALA A 81 9.63 -4.62 6.13
N GLU A 82 10.14 -5.70 5.57
CA GLU A 82 11.51 -6.15 5.70
C GLU A 82 12.02 -6.75 4.39
N SER A 83 13.28 -6.60 4.12
CA SER A 83 13.93 -7.16 2.94
C SER A 83 15.44 -7.30 3.13
N ARG A 84 16.04 -8.21 2.37
CA ARG A 84 17.47 -8.17 2.11
C ARG A 84 17.77 -7.09 1.09
N LEU A 85 18.96 -6.50 1.22
CA LEU A 85 19.48 -5.50 0.30
C LEU A 85 20.68 -6.09 -0.45
N ASP A 86 20.86 -5.68 -1.69
CA ASP A 86 22.08 -5.98 -2.44
C ASP A 86 23.23 -5.04 -2.03
N SER A 87 24.40 -5.22 -2.66
CA SER A 87 25.60 -4.40 -2.42
C SER A 87 25.41 -2.91 -2.79
N LEU A 88 24.41 -2.58 -3.59
CA LEU A 88 24.04 -1.22 -3.97
C LEU A 88 22.90 -0.67 -3.13
N MET A 89 22.50 -1.37 -2.05
CA MET A 89 21.38 -1.02 -1.16
C MET A 89 20.00 -1.11 -1.82
N ASN A 90 19.85 -1.80 -2.94
CA ASN A 90 18.56 -2.04 -3.55
C ASN A 90 17.82 -3.17 -2.85
N ILE A 91 16.51 -3.05 -2.77
CA ILE A 91 15.62 -4.10 -2.22
C ILE A 91 15.67 -5.35 -3.10
N ARG A 92 15.93 -6.50 -2.50
CA ARG A 92 15.81 -7.80 -3.16
C ARG A 92 14.36 -8.26 -3.12
N ILE A 93 13.63 -8.04 -4.20
CA ILE A 93 12.19 -8.36 -4.31
C ILE A 93 11.82 -9.77 -3.84
N PRO A 94 12.57 -10.85 -4.17
CA PRO A 94 12.24 -12.18 -3.66
C PRO A 94 12.30 -12.32 -2.14
N SER A 95 13.00 -11.42 -1.44
CA SER A 95 13.10 -11.42 0.02
C SER A 95 12.17 -10.40 0.68
N LEU A 96 11.47 -9.59 -0.11
CA LEU A 96 10.55 -8.58 0.39
C LEU A 96 9.35 -9.25 1.07
N ARG A 97 9.16 -8.91 2.33
CA ARG A 97 7.95 -9.21 3.10
C ARG A 97 7.35 -7.92 3.59
N ALA A 98 6.06 -7.76 3.41
CA ALA A 98 5.38 -6.57 3.90
C ALA A 98 3.96 -6.90 4.36
N ALA A 99 3.50 -6.14 5.34
CA ALA A 99 2.10 -6.06 5.74
C ALA A 99 1.67 -4.59 5.64
N VAL A 100 0.59 -4.34 4.94
CA VAL A 100 0.06 -3.00 4.70
C VAL A 100 -1.39 -2.97 5.13
N HIS A 101 -1.76 -1.98 5.93
CA HIS A 101 -3.14 -1.65 6.22
C HIS A 101 -3.47 -0.26 5.69
N ILE A 102 -4.53 -0.17 4.89
CA ILE A 102 -5.00 1.07 4.29
C ILE A 102 -6.39 1.34 4.83
N LYS A 103 -6.59 2.51 5.42
CA LYS A 103 -7.91 2.96 5.85
C LYS A 103 -8.21 4.34 5.25
N GLY A 104 -9.31 4.43 4.53
CA GLY A 104 -9.80 5.68 3.97
C GLY A 104 -11.25 5.91 4.33
N ASP A 105 -11.58 7.17 4.60
CA ASP A 105 -12.94 7.62 4.81
C ASP A 105 -13.31 8.55 3.65
N SER A 106 -14.50 8.37 3.08
CA SER A 106 -15.01 9.20 1.97
C SER A 106 -14.07 9.21 0.75
N LEU A 107 -13.71 8.03 0.26
CA LEU A 107 -12.90 7.90 -0.95
C LEU A 107 -13.77 8.07 -2.19
N VAL A 108 -13.26 8.81 -3.16
CA VAL A 108 -13.86 8.94 -4.49
C VAL A 108 -13.12 8.01 -5.44
N LEU A 109 -13.88 7.16 -6.10
CA LEU A 109 -13.35 6.34 -7.17
C LEU A 109 -13.28 7.13 -8.46
N LEU A 110 -12.09 7.29 -9.00
CA LEU A 110 -11.88 7.87 -10.31
C LEU A 110 -12.23 6.83 -11.39
N ASP A 111 -12.68 7.33 -12.53
CA ASP A 111 -13.04 6.51 -13.69
C ASP A 111 -11.82 5.74 -14.25
N GLY A 112 -11.69 4.47 -13.86
CA GLY A 112 -10.65 3.55 -14.35
C GLY A 112 -11.23 2.41 -15.16
N ASP A 113 -10.49 1.86 -16.13
CA ASP A 113 -10.94 0.79 -17.04
C ASP A 113 -11.41 -0.46 -16.30
N THR A 114 -10.73 -0.84 -15.24
CA THR A 114 -11.09 -1.98 -14.41
C THR A 114 -12.45 -1.75 -13.73
N PHE A 115 -12.69 -0.54 -13.29
CA PHE A 115 -13.93 -0.20 -12.62
C PHE A 115 -15.10 0.03 -13.57
N ARG A 116 -14.86 0.54 -14.77
CA ARG A 116 -15.88 0.60 -15.83
C ARG A 116 -16.44 -0.79 -16.15
N ARG A 117 -15.59 -1.82 -16.13
CA ARG A 117 -16.01 -3.21 -16.30
C ARG A 117 -16.86 -3.69 -15.13
N LEU A 118 -16.44 -3.42 -13.89
CA LEU A 118 -17.20 -3.72 -12.68
C LEU A 118 -18.53 -2.94 -12.64
N ALA A 119 -18.52 -1.66 -12.95
CA ALA A 119 -19.71 -0.82 -12.99
C ALA A 119 -20.74 -1.31 -14.03
N LYS A 120 -20.31 -1.85 -15.18
CA LYS A 120 -21.20 -2.51 -16.15
C LYS A 120 -21.82 -3.78 -15.61
N ILE A 121 -21.03 -4.61 -14.93
CA ILE A 121 -21.52 -5.87 -14.32
C ILE A 121 -22.54 -5.57 -13.22
N LEU A 122 -22.26 -4.54 -12.42
CA LEU A 122 -23.06 -4.16 -11.25
C LEU A 122 -24.22 -3.21 -11.60
N MET A 123 -24.41 -2.87 -12.88
CA MET A 123 -25.46 -1.97 -13.38
C MET A 123 -25.53 -0.61 -12.64
N PHE A 124 -24.38 -0.04 -12.28
CA PHE A 124 -24.33 1.29 -11.68
C PHE A 124 -24.84 2.33 -12.69
N LYS A 125 -26.00 2.89 -12.44
CA LYS A 125 -26.56 3.97 -13.25
C LYS A 125 -25.82 5.27 -12.95
N ASN A 126 -25.03 5.75 -13.90
CA ASN A 126 -24.55 7.14 -14.11
C ASN A 126 -24.48 8.03 -12.85
N LYS A 127 -23.63 7.73 -11.89
CA LYS A 127 -23.16 8.73 -10.93
C LYS A 127 -21.81 9.24 -11.40
N LYS A 128 -21.66 10.55 -11.52
CA LYS A 128 -20.40 11.20 -11.95
C LYS A 128 -19.24 10.98 -10.97
N GLU A 129 -19.54 10.61 -9.73
CA GLU A 129 -18.55 10.28 -8.70
C GLU A 129 -19.13 9.16 -7.81
N ASN A 130 -18.39 8.05 -7.70
CA ASN A 130 -18.73 7.00 -6.76
C ASN A 130 -17.95 7.25 -5.47
N MET A 131 -18.64 7.67 -4.43
CA MET A 131 -18.07 7.84 -3.10
C MET A 131 -18.23 6.55 -2.31
N PHE A 132 -17.15 6.15 -1.65
CA PHE A 132 -17.16 5.08 -0.66
C PHE A 132 -17.14 5.73 0.72
N ASP A 133 -18.04 5.31 1.60
CA ASP A 133 -18.12 5.88 2.95
C ASP A 133 -16.86 5.55 3.77
N SER A 134 -16.42 4.30 3.73
CA SER A 134 -15.14 3.90 4.33
C SER A 134 -14.61 2.65 3.65
N ILE A 135 -13.29 2.58 3.50
CA ILE A 135 -12.58 1.40 3.02
C ILE A 135 -11.50 1.03 4.02
N SER A 136 -11.41 -0.26 4.33
CA SER A 136 -10.34 -0.83 5.14
C SER A 136 -9.78 -2.05 4.42
N VAL A 137 -8.52 -1.97 3.98
CA VAL A 137 -7.87 -2.99 3.16
C VAL A 137 -6.60 -3.47 3.86
N ASN A 138 -6.45 -4.79 3.96
CA ASN A 138 -5.22 -5.44 4.39
C ASN A 138 -4.53 -6.08 3.19
N ILE A 139 -3.23 -5.88 3.08
CA ILE A 139 -2.40 -6.39 2.00
C ILE A 139 -1.16 -7.03 2.62
N THR A 140 -0.74 -8.17 2.11
CA THR A 140 0.58 -8.73 2.42
C THR A 140 1.37 -8.94 1.14
N VAL A 141 2.68 -8.76 1.24
CA VAL A 141 3.65 -9.08 0.19
C VAL A 141 4.57 -10.15 0.74
N ASP A 142 4.74 -11.23 0.00
CA ASP A 142 5.67 -12.32 0.33
C ASP A 142 6.14 -12.98 -0.97
N ASN A 143 7.46 -13.19 -1.10
CA ASN A 143 8.08 -13.84 -2.26
C ASN A 143 7.62 -13.28 -3.62
N GLY A 144 7.44 -11.98 -3.72
CA GLY A 144 7.01 -11.33 -4.96
C GLY A 144 5.50 -11.45 -5.26
N ALA A 145 4.72 -12.08 -4.39
CA ALA A 145 3.27 -12.14 -4.50
C ALA A 145 2.61 -11.11 -3.57
N VAL A 146 1.64 -10.38 -4.08
CA VAL A 146 0.81 -9.42 -3.35
C VAL A 146 -0.55 -10.04 -3.13
N LYS A 147 -0.95 -10.21 -1.88
CA LYS A 147 -2.27 -10.71 -1.49
C LYS A 147 -3.09 -9.59 -0.90
N VAL A 148 -4.22 -9.29 -1.53
CA VAL A 148 -5.23 -8.36 -1.02
C VAL A 148 -6.30 -9.18 -0.33
N TYR A 149 -6.41 -9.04 0.98
CA TYR A 149 -7.43 -9.75 1.77
C TYR A 149 -8.82 -9.20 1.46
N PRO A 150 -9.85 -10.03 1.53
CA PRO A 150 -11.21 -9.58 1.25
C PRO A 150 -11.58 -8.37 2.12
N PHE A 151 -12.07 -7.34 1.47
CA PHE A 151 -12.61 -6.14 2.09
C PHE A 151 -13.97 -5.81 1.50
N VAL A 152 -14.80 -5.14 2.26
CA VAL A 152 -16.15 -4.78 1.86
C VAL A 152 -16.14 -3.37 1.30
N VAL A 153 -16.80 -3.22 0.17
CA VAL A 153 -17.07 -1.94 -0.48
C VAL A 153 -18.57 -1.70 -0.48
N GLU A 154 -19.01 -0.59 0.06
CA GLU A 154 -20.41 -0.17 0.03
C GLU A 154 -20.57 0.99 -0.94
N ILE A 155 -21.44 0.82 -1.93
CA ILE A 155 -21.75 1.82 -2.93
C ILE A 155 -23.27 1.89 -3.07
N ASP A 156 -23.83 2.99 -2.62
CA ASP A 156 -25.30 3.18 -2.60
C ASP A 156 -25.97 2.06 -1.77
N ARG A 157 -26.81 1.23 -2.41
CA ARG A 157 -27.49 0.08 -1.81
C ARG A 157 -26.77 -1.26 -2.00
N TYR A 158 -25.64 -1.25 -2.67
CA TYR A 158 -24.90 -2.47 -2.98
C TYR A 158 -23.71 -2.62 -2.03
N ARG A 159 -23.50 -3.87 -1.65
CA ARG A 159 -22.37 -4.28 -0.82
C ARG A 159 -21.61 -5.36 -1.56
N ALA A 160 -20.33 -5.13 -1.82
CA ALA A 160 -19.48 -6.09 -2.51
C ALA A 160 -18.24 -6.41 -1.66
N ALA A 161 -17.89 -7.68 -1.60
CA ALA A 161 -16.60 -8.10 -1.05
C ALA A 161 -15.60 -8.28 -2.20
N VAL A 162 -14.44 -7.64 -2.08
CA VAL A 162 -13.37 -7.66 -3.09
C VAL A 162 -12.11 -8.18 -2.43
N GLY A 163 -11.41 -9.11 -3.07
CA GLY A 163 -10.13 -9.63 -2.61
C GLY A 163 -9.42 -10.41 -3.71
N GLY A 164 -8.15 -10.71 -3.53
CA GLY A 164 -7.42 -11.47 -4.54
C GLY A 164 -5.92 -11.45 -4.36
N THR A 165 -5.24 -11.95 -5.37
CA THR A 165 -3.78 -11.98 -5.44
C THR A 165 -3.30 -11.31 -6.72
N GLN A 166 -2.14 -10.69 -6.64
CA GLN A 166 -1.44 -10.12 -7.77
C GLN A 166 0.03 -10.51 -7.66
N ASN A 167 0.62 -10.91 -8.76
CA ASN A 167 2.06 -11.14 -8.84
C ASN A 167 2.77 -9.88 -9.36
N LEU A 168 4.08 -9.78 -9.13
CA LEU A 168 4.88 -8.66 -9.61
C LEU A 168 5.03 -8.62 -11.14
N ASP A 169 4.72 -9.71 -11.84
CA ASP A 169 4.61 -9.77 -13.30
C ASP A 169 3.31 -9.15 -13.85
N MET A 170 2.52 -8.49 -12.98
CA MET A 170 1.23 -7.87 -13.29
C MET A 170 0.09 -8.88 -13.52
N SER A 171 0.32 -10.18 -13.41
CA SER A 171 -0.76 -11.16 -13.41
C SER A 171 -1.59 -11.03 -12.12
N PHE A 172 -2.90 -11.11 -12.22
CA PHE A 172 -3.78 -10.94 -11.07
C PHE A 172 -4.98 -11.89 -11.11
N ASN A 173 -5.48 -12.22 -9.94
CA ASN A 173 -6.71 -12.99 -9.75
C ASN A 173 -7.52 -12.36 -8.63
N TYR A 174 -8.54 -11.59 -8.99
CA TYR A 174 -9.44 -10.92 -8.05
C TYR A 174 -10.82 -11.55 -8.08
N HIS A 175 -11.40 -11.68 -6.90
CA HIS A 175 -12.77 -12.16 -6.70
C HIS A 175 -13.65 -11.02 -6.19
N VAL A 176 -14.85 -10.92 -6.75
CA VAL A 176 -15.87 -9.98 -6.32
C VAL A 176 -17.15 -10.77 -6.02
N SER A 177 -17.66 -10.65 -4.80
CA SER A 177 -18.94 -11.20 -4.36
C SER A 177 -19.87 -10.06 -3.97
N ILE A 178 -21.13 -10.14 -4.43
CA ILE A 178 -22.19 -9.13 -4.22
C ILE A 178 -23.27 -9.73 -3.36
#